data_843559fed4daa9b4c5c47caf871e712b
#
_entry.id   843559fed4daa9b4c5c47caf871e712b
#
_cell.length_a   1.000
_cell.length_b   1.000
_cell.length_c   1.000
_cell.angle_alpha   90.00
_cell.angle_beta   90.00
_cell.angle_gamma   90.00
#
_symmetry.space_group_name_H-M   'P 1'
#
loop_
_entity.id
_entity.type
_entity.pdbx_description
1 polymer ?
#
loop_
_entity_poly.entity_id
_entity_poly.type
_entity_poly.pdbx_seq_one_letter_code
_entity_poly.pdbx_strand_id
1 'polypeptide(L)'
;TDTCVNAQLRTGDTSFGNDDADFVADTIDDVRGAIGGKPLLYGRIDAAADCAAIMRTIHERGAFFLVKARMTQDLSGAVAMHLRWKTTDWDADGRPCRQVAEIDFRRGEWGESSKLPVRVIAVRSRERDSGKQLVLWEGLDWTVQTYLTNDLYSDPDDLAWDYDGRAGIEPLIAEWKTAWGIGKFSCSSFAANAATLILKLLSHNLVRRYIAERVPKLRGWRTSWVRRTILLVPGRLVRTGRSLWIRMQPRPALQLPQLE
;
A
#
# COMPACT_ATOMS: atom_id res chain seq x y z
N THR A 1 -1.63 0.46 11.34
CA THR A 1 -1.26 1.88 11.57
C THR A 1 -0.74 2.46 10.27
N ASP A 2 -1.38 3.51 9.75
CA ASP A 2 -1.01 4.17 8.47
C ASP A 2 0.24 5.06 8.69
N THR A 3 1.37 4.42 8.95
CA THR A 3 2.64 5.10 9.24
C THR A 3 3.55 5.00 8.03
N CYS A 4 4.09 6.13 7.57
CA CYS A 4 5.14 6.15 6.55
C CYS A 4 6.49 5.89 7.23
N VAL A 5 7.18 4.82 6.84
CA VAL A 5 8.49 4.45 7.40
C VAL A 5 9.60 5.11 6.61
N ASN A 6 9.53 5.04 5.29
CA ASN A 6 10.56 5.57 4.40
C ASN A 6 9.91 6.21 3.17
N ALA A 7 10.56 7.21 2.60
CA ALA A 7 10.12 7.87 1.36
C ALA A 7 11.30 8.52 0.65
N GLN A 8 11.27 8.45 -0.67
CA GLN A 8 12.28 9.04 -1.53
C GLN A 8 11.62 9.90 -2.62
N LEU A 9 12.07 11.13 -2.76
CA LEU A 9 11.73 11.95 -3.91
C LEU A 9 12.62 11.55 -5.09
N ARG A 10 12.02 11.41 -6.27
CA ARG A 10 12.74 11.03 -7.50
C ARG A 10 12.46 12.01 -8.62
N THR A 11 13.30 12.02 -9.62
CA THR A 11 13.06 12.76 -10.87
C THR A 11 11.88 12.12 -11.62
N GLY A 12 11.10 12.90 -12.35
CA GLY A 12 9.87 12.44 -12.99
C GLY A 12 10.04 11.41 -14.11
N ASP A 13 11.25 11.21 -14.57
CA ASP A 13 11.67 10.24 -15.58
C ASP A 13 12.16 8.91 -15.01
N THR A 14 12.20 8.77 -13.69
CA THR A 14 12.69 7.57 -13.01
C THR A 14 11.56 6.62 -12.67
N SER A 15 11.58 5.41 -13.18
CA SER A 15 10.68 4.34 -12.79
C SER A 15 11.24 3.54 -11.61
N PHE A 16 10.35 2.96 -10.80
CA PHE A 16 10.73 2.02 -9.77
C PHE A 16 11.21 0.70 -10.41
N GLY A 17 12.33 0.16 -9.95
CA GLY A 17 12.93 -1.03 -10.57
C GLY A 17 14.18 -1.53 -9.84
N ASN A 18 15.13 -2.13 -10.59
CA ASN A 18 16.32 -2.77 -10.04
C ASN A 18 17.15 -1.84 -9.16
N ASP A 19 17.26 -0.56 -9.52
CA ASP A 19 18.07 0.43 -8.80
C ASP A 19 17.47 0.81 -7.44
N ASP A 20 16.26 0.32 -7.12
CA ASP A 20 15.57 0.58 -5.86
C ASP A 20 15.77 -0.51 -4.82
N ALA A 21 16.59 -1.50 -5.10
CA ALA A 21 16.86 -2.61 -4.19
C ALA A 21 17.39 -2.11 -2.82
N ASP A 22 18.30 -1.13 -2.83
CA ASP A 22 18.85 -0.53 -1.61
C ASP A 22 17.76 0.22 -0.81
N PHE A 23 16.89 0.99 -1.49
CA PHE A 23 15.77 1.66 -0.83
C PHE A 23 14.81 0.66 -0.13
N VAL A 24 14.55 -0.47 -0.78
CA VAL A 24 13.72 -1.55 -0.19
C VAL A 24 14.45 -2.20 0.98
N ALA A 25 15.75 -2.40 0.83
CA ALA A 25 16.63 -2.93 1.86
C ALA A 25 16.57 -2.08 3.14
N ASP A 26 16.87 -0.80 3.01
CA ASP A 26 16.87 0.17 4.11
C ASP A 26 15.47 0.24 4.76
N THR A 27 14.41 0.22 3.94
CA THR A 27 13.04 0.24 4.47
C THR A 27 12.73 -0.97 5.35
N ILE A 28 13.18 -2.18 4.97
CA ILE A 28 13.00 -3.39 5.77
C ILE A 28 13.80 -3.29 7.07
N ASP A 29 15.04 -2.82 6.99
CA ASP A 29 15.94 -2.70 8.13
C ASP A 29 15.43 -1.63 9.12
N ASP A 30 14.93 -0.50 8.63
CA ASP A 30 14.27 0.55 9.43
C ASP A 30 13.03 0.04 10.16
N VAL A 31 12.16 -0.71 9.47
CA VAL A 31 10.98 -1.33 10.11
C VAL A 31 11.39 -2.26 11.23
N ARG A 32 12.38 -3.11 11.01
CA ARG A 32 12.88 -4.03 12.04
C ARG A 32 13.50 -3.31 13.22
N GLY A 33 14.28 -2.28 12.94
CA GLY A 33 14.86 -1.42 13.98
C GLY A 33 13.79 -0.75 14.84
N ALA A 34 12.71 -0.27 14.21
CA ALA A 34 11.63 0.40 14.91
C ALA A 34 10.73 -0.52 15.74
N ILE A 35 10.46 -1.74 15.26
CA ILE A 35 9.59 -2.70 15.96
C ILE A 35 10.35 -3.51 17.01
N GLY A 36 11.64 -3.75 16.75
CA GLY A 36 12.48 -4.63 17.55
C GLY A 36 12.26 -6.12 17.23
N GLY A 37 13.27 -6.95 17.50
CA GLY A 37 13.21 -8.39 17.21
C GLY A 37 13.28 -8.73 15.73
N LYS A 38 12.71 -9.87 15.36
CA LYS A 38 12.61 -10.33 13.95
C LYS A 38 11.15 -10.56 13.57
N PRO A 39 10.36 -9.50 13.44
CA PRO A 39 8.97 -9.65 13.03
C PRO A 39 8.88 -10.23 11.62
N LEU A 40 7.84 -11.03 11.38
CA LEU A 40 7.48 -11.46 10.04
C LEU A 40 7.00 -10.23 9.24
N LEU A 41 7.71 -9.91 8.17
CA LEU A 41 7.39 -8.78 7.30
C LEU A 41 6.84 -9.30 5.98
N TYR A 42 5.79 -8.66 5.52
CA TYR A 42 5.13 -8.95 4.25
C TYR A 42 5.05 -7.69 3.39
N GLY A 43 5.77 -7.66 2.29
CA GLY A 43 5.77 -6.55 1.33
C GLY A 43 4.73 -6.77 0.24
N ARG A 44 3.66 -5.94 0.19
CA ARG A 44 2.68 -5.92 -0.90
C ARG A 44 2.99 -4.77 -1.84
N ILE A 45 3.41 -5.10 -3.06
CA ILE A 45 3.96 -4.12 -4.00
C ILE A 45 3.27 -4.27 -5.36
N ASP A 46 3.17 -3.17 -6.10
CA ASP A 46 2.57 -3.20 -7.43
C ASP A 46 3.52 -3.78 -8.49
N ALA A 47 3.06 -3.80 -9.73
CA ALA A 47 3.81 -4.35 -10.85
C ALA A 47 5.12 -3.60 -11.17
N ALA A 48 5.37 -2.44 -10.58
CA ALA A 48 6.64 -1.74 -10.73
C ALA A 48 7.79 -2.53 -10.08
N ALA A 49 7.50 -3.26 -9.00
CA ALA A 49 8.46 -4.13 -8.30
C ALA A 49 8.61 -5.54 -8.89
N ASP A 50 7.99 -5.82 -10.03
CA ASP A 50 8.20 -7.08 -10.75
C ASP A 50 9.60 -7.09 -11.41
N CYS A 51 10.61 -7.20 -10.56
CA CYS A 51 12.01 -7.36 -10.96
C CYS A 51 12.78 -8.22 -9.95
N ALA A 52 13.71 -9.03 -10.45
CA ALA A 52 14.42 -10.02 -9.64
C ALA A 52 15.26 -9.38 -8.51
N ALA A 53 15.82 -8.20 -8.71
CA ALA A 53 16.64 -7.52 -7.70
C ALA A 53 15.82 -7.21 -6.44
N ILE A 54 14.64 -6.59 -6.58
CA ILE A 54 13.77 -6.24 -5.44
C ILE A 54 13.27 -7.50 -4.73
N MET A 55 12.76 -8.48 -5.48
CA MET A 55 12.27 -9.74 -4.90
C MET A 55 13.37 -10.47 -4.13
N ARG A 56 14.60 -10.50 -4.68
CA ARG A 56 15.77 -11.10 -4.04
C ARG A 56 16.14 -10.35 -2.75
N THR A 57 16.19 -9.03 -2.80
CA THR A 57 16.49 -8.18 -1.63
C THR A 57 15.52 -8.45 -0.47
N ILE A 58 14.23 -8.57 -0.77
CA ILE A 58 13.22 -8.89 0.25
C ILE A 58 13.44 -10.30 0.81
N HIS A 59 13.66 -11.28 -0.08
CA HIS A 59 13.87 -12.67 0.30
C HIS A 59 15.12 -12.87 1.15
N GLU A 60 16.26 -12.32 0.74
CA GLU A 60 17.54 -12.42 1.45
C GLU A 60 17.49 -11.78 2.84
N ARG A 61 16.61 -10.79 3.04
CA ARG A 61 16.32 -10.23 4.35
C ARG A 61 15.29 -11.04 5.16
N GLY A 62 14.90 -12.24 4.70
CA GLY A 62 13.94 -13.09 5.39
C GLY A 62 12.56 -12.42 5.56
N ALA A 63 12.15 -11.64 4.57
CA ALA A 63 10.81 -11.09 4.45
C ALA A 63 10.05 -11.78 3.31
N PHE A 64 8.73 -11.73 3.37
CA PHE A 64 7.88 -12.19 2.29
C PHE A 64 7.50 -11.04 1.35
N PHE A 65 7.33 -11.37 0.08
CA PHE A 65 6.78 -10.44 -0.90
C PHE A 65 5.51 -10.99 -1.55
N LEU A 66 4.64 -10.09 -1.94
CA LEU A 66 3.49 -10.35 -2.78
C LEU A 66 3.43 -9.20 -3.81
N VAL A 67 3.88 -9.49 -5.01
CA VAL A 67 4.07 -8.52 -6.09
C VAL A 67 3.09 -8.81 -7.21
N LYS A 68 2.40 -7.80 -7.73
CA LYS A 68 1.60 -7.98 -8.95
C LYS A 68 2.55 -8.23 -10.13
N ALA A 69 2.37 -9.35 -10.82
CA ALA A 69 3.19 -9.67 -11.97
C ALA A 69 2.87 -8.77 -13.17
N ARG A 70 3.89 -8.40 -13.92
CA ARG A 70 3.71 -7.84 -15.27
C ARG A 70 3.27 -8.97 -16.20
N MET A 71 2.13 -8.81 -16.84
CA MET A 71 1.60 -9.80 -17.77
C MET A 71 2.43 -9.77 -19.06
N THR A 72 3.42 -10.65 -19.14
CA THR A 72 4.20 -10.88 -20.36
C THR A 72 3.46 -11.87 -21.29
N GLN A 73 3.86 -11.95 -22.56
CA GLN A 73 3.27 -12.90 -23.50
C GLN A 73 3.42 -14.35 -23.01
N ASP A 74 4.60 -14.71 -22.50
CA ASP A 74 4.87 -16.06 -22.00
C ASP A 74 4.03 -16.39 -20.76
N LEU A 75 3.91 -15.46 -19.80
CA LEU A 75 3.06 -15.65 -18.63
C LEU A 75 1.59 -15.75 -19.02
N SER A 76 1.13 -14.91 -19.94
CA SER A 76 -0.23 -14.99 -20.48
C SER A 76 -0.51 -16.33 -21.14
N GLY A 77 0.44 -16.84 -21.92
CA GLY A 77 0.38 -18.17 -22.52
C GLY A 77 0.29 -19.28 -21.47
N ALA A 78 1.13 -19.23 -20.44
CA ALA A 78 1.11 -20.22 -19.35
C ALA A 78 -0.24 -20.21 -18.61
N VAL A 79 -0.79 -19.03 -18.33
CA VAL A 79 -2.11 -18.89 -17.70
C VAL A 79 -3.23 -19.43 -18.59
N ALA A 80 -3.19 -19.13 -19.89
CA ALA A 80 -4.19 -19.61 -20.85
C ALA A 80 -4.20 -21.14 -21.00
N MET A 81 -3.03 -21.77 -20.89
CA MET A 81 -2.86 -23.23 -20.97
C MET A 81 -3.22 -23.94 -19.66
N HIS A 82 -3.41 -23.21 -18.56
CA HIS A 82 -3.71 -23.81 -17.27
C HIS A 82 -5.16 -24.29 -17.18
N LEU A 83 -5.36 -25.55 -16.87
CA LEU A 83 -6.68 -26.20 -16.87
C LEU A 83 -7.30 -26.38 -15.47
N ARG A 84 -6.50 -26.29 -14.40
CA ARG A 84 -6.95 -26.63 -13.03
C ARG A 84 -7.21 -25.38 -12.20
N TRP A 85 -8.38 -24.78 -12.34
CA TRP A 85 -8.81 -23.62 -11.58
C TRP A 85 -9.66 -24.04 -10.37
N LYS A 86 -9.32 -23.56 -9.17
CA LYS A 86 -10.12 -23.69 -7.95
C LYS A 86 -11.12 -22.53 -7.93
N THR A 87 -12.42 -22.83 -7.91
CA THR A 87 -13.45 -21.80 -7.75
C THR A 87 -13.54 -21.41 -6.29
N THR A 88 -13.49 -20.09 -6.02
CA THR A 88 -13.51 -19.52 -4.67
C THR A 88 -14.70 -18.61 -4.43
N ASP A 89 -15.38 -18.16 -5.49
CA ASP A 89 -16.61 -17.37 -5.35
C ASP A 89 -17.58 -17.64 -6.52
N TRP A 90 -18.90 -17.48 -6.25
CA TRP A 90 -20.00 -17.73 -7.18
C TRP A 90 -20.92 -16.51 -7.22
N ASP A 91 -21.55 -16.27 -8.37
CA ASP A 91 -22.60 -15.28 -8.55
C ASP A 91 -23.95 -15.77 -7.96
N ALA A 92 -24.97 -14.93 -8.07
CA ALA A 92 -26.32 -15.22 -7.59
C ALA A 92 -26.98 -16.42 -8.31
N ASP A 93 -26.54 -16.74 -9.52
CA ASP A 93 -27.03 -17.86 -10.33
C ASP A 93 -26.24 -19.16 -10.10
N GLY A 94 -25.28 -19.13 -9.18
CA GLY A 94 -24.42 -20.28 -8.87
C GLY A 94 -23.31 -20.52 -9.90
N ARG A 95 -23.00 -19.54 -10.75
CA ARG A 95 -21.91 -19.63 -11.72
C ARG A 95 -20.60 -19.15 -11.10
N PRO A 96 -19.45 -19.79 -11.38
CA PRO A 96 -18.17 -19.34 -10.86
C PRO A 96 -17.89 -17.88 -11.28
N CYS A 97 -17.64 -16.99 -10.33
CA CYS A 97 -17.28 -15.58 -10.60
C CYS A 97 -15.85 -15.21 -10.15
N ARG A 98 -15.19 -16.07 -9.36
CA ARG A 98 -13.78 -15.94 -8.99
C ARG A 98 -13.14 -17.32 -8.94
N GLN A 99 -11.98 -17.43 -9.54
CA GLN A 99 -11.19 -18.66 -9.54
C GLN A 99 -9.72 -18.33 -9.32
N VAL A 100 -9.02 -19.23 -8.65
CA VAL A 100 -7.58 -19.11 -8.36
C VAL A 100 -6.84 -20.34 -8.85
N ALA A 101 -5.60 -20.17 -9.27
CA ALA A 101 -4.71 -21.24 -9.65
C ALA A 101 -3.26 -20.89 -9.31
N GLU A 102 -2.46 -21.91 -9.06
CA GLU A 102 -1.01 -21.80 -9.07
C GLU A 102 -0.49 -22.19 -10.45
N ILE A 103 0.28 -21.31 -11.05
CA ILE A 103 0.77 -21.46 -12.42
C ILE A 103 2.21 -21.97 -12.38
N ASP A 104 2.47 -23.08 -13.04
CA ASP A 104 3.84 -23.56 -13.25
C ASP A 104 4.51 -22.68 -14.31
N PHE A 105 5.18 -21.63 -13.83
CA PHE A 105 5.85 -20.66 -14.67
C PHE A 105 7.11 -20.15 -14.00
N ARG A 106 8.19 -20.06 -14.77
CA ARG A 106 9.47 -19.53 -14.30
C ARG A 106 10.07 -18.58 -15.33
N ARG A 107 10.68 -17.51 -14.84
CA ARG A 107 11.51 -16.62 -15.67
C ARG A 107 12.97 -16.95 -15.50
N GLY A 108 13.78 -16.79 -16.56
CA GLY A 108 15.21 -17.04 -16.52
C GLY A 108 15.95 -16.20 -15.45
N GLU A 109 15.48 -14.99 -15.19
CA GLU A 109 16.03 -14.10 -14.17
C GLU A 109 15.84 -14.59 -12.72
N TRP A 110 14.89 -15.50 -12.48
CA TRP A 110 14.69 -16.18 -11.19
C TRP A 110 15.54 -17.44 -11.06
N GLY A 111 16.27 -17.81 -12.10
CA GLY A 111 16.94 -19.03 -12.46
C GLY A 111 17.59 -19.84 -11.34
N GLU A 112 18.04 -21.05 -11.71
CA GLU A 112 18.63 -22.05 -10.78
C GLU A 112 19.81 -21.52 -9.94
N SER A 113 20.57 -20.57 -10.47
CA SER A 113 21.69 -19.92 -9.76
C SER A 113 21.24 -18.88 -8.74
N SER A 114 20.04 -18.32 -8.85
CA SER A 114 19.59 -17.22 -7.98
C SER A 114 19.00 -17.68 -6.66
N LYS A 115 18.63 -18.95 -6.53
CA LYS A 115 17.94 -19.54 -5.36
C LYS A 115 16.71 -18.75 -4.88
N LEU A 116 16.13 -17.91 -5.75
CA LEU A 116 14.95 -17.14 -5.42
C LEU A 116 13.70 -18.01 -5.60
N PRO A 117 13.04 -18.44 -4.53
CA PRO A 117 11.81 -19.20 -4.65
C PRO A 117 10.70 -18.24 -5.08
N VAL A 118 10.18 -18.42 -6.29
CA VAL A 118 9.04 -17.65 -6.78
C VAL A 118 7.90 -18.59 -7.12
N ARG A 119 6.76 -18.35 -6.52
CA ARG A 119 5.49 -18.99 -6.77
C ARG A 119 4.60 -18.03 -7.53
N VAL A 120 3.95 -18.49 -8.58
CA VAL A 120 3.07 -17.66 -9.41
C VAL A 120 1.62 -18.05 -9.13
N ILE A 121 0.84 -17.10 -8.69
CA ILE A 121 -0.59 -17.25 -8.42
C ILE A 121 -1.36 -16.45 -9.46
N ALA A 122 -2.32 -17.09 -10.10
CA ALA A 122 -3.26 -16.42 -11.01
C ALA A 122 -4.66 -16.41 -10.40
N VAL A 123 -5.31 -15.27 -10.50
CA VAL A 123 -6.71 -15.09 -10.14
C VAL A 123 -7.44 -14.63 -11.39
N ARG A 124 -8.55 -15.27 -11.69
CA ARG A 124 -9.46 -14.78 -12.70
C ARG A 124 -10.82 -14.46 -12.09
N SER A 125 -11.35 -13.31 -12.46
CA SER A 125 -12.65 -12.85 -12.00
C SER A 125 -13.48 -12.33 -13.15
N ARG A 126 -14.78 -12.45 -13.06
CA ARG A 126 -15.73 -11.79 -13.94
C ARG A 126 -16.65 -10.90 -13.11
N GLU A 127 -17.07 -9.78 -13.70
CA GLU A 127 -18.03 -8.91 -13.04
C GLU A 127 -19.32 -9.69 -12.76
N ARG A 128 -19.80 -9.61 -11.52
CA ARG A 128 -21.15 -10.03 -11.17
C ARG A 128 -22.10 -9.22 -12.03
N ASP A 129 -22.98 -9.89 -12.71
CA ASP A 129 -23.88 -9.39 -13.73
C ASP A 129 -24.39 -7.97 -13.46
N SER A 130 -23.83 -6.98 -14.14
CA SER A 130 -24.21 -5.56 -14.00
C SER A 130 -25.14 -5.12 -15.15
N GLY A 131 -25.80 -6.06 -15.83
CA GLY A 131 -26.70 -5.77 -16.96
C GLY A 131 -25.98 -5.29 -18.22
N LYS A 132 -24.65 -5.47 -18.30
CA LYS A 132 -23.87 -5.15 -19.47
C LYS A 132 -23.83 -6.34 -20.42
N GLN A 133 -23.88 -6.01 -21.68
CA GLN A 133 -23.84 -6.83 -22.89
C GLN A 133 -23.23 -8.23 -22.70
N LEU A 134 -24.05 -9.24 -22.95
CA LEU A 134 -23.65 -10.65 -22.98
C LEU A 134 -22.46 -10.81 -23.95
N VAL A 135 -21.34 -11.28 -23.42
CA VAL A 135 -20.18 -11.64 -24.24
C VAL A 135 -20.52 -12.97 -24.93
N LEU A 136 -20.55 -12.96 -26.24
CA LEU A 136 -21.00 -14.09 -27.08
C LEU A 136 -20.10 -15.35 -26.98
N TRP A 137 -18.96 -15.29 -26.31
CA TRP A 137 -17.98 -16.38 -26.22
C TRP A 137 -17.62 -16.64 -24.73
N GLU A 138 -17.91 -17.83 -24.24
CA GLU A 138 -17.44 -18.29 -22.96
C GLU A 138 -15.90 -18.21 -22.90
N GLY A 139 -15.36 -17.45 -21.95
CA GLY A 139 -13.92 -17.30 -21.74
C GLY A 139 -13.35 -15.90 -21.99
N LEU A 140 -14.07 -15.01 -22.70
CA LEU A 140 -13.64 -13.61 -22.92
C LEU A 140 -14.08 -12.65 -21.81
N ASP A 141 -14.89 -13.11 -20.85
CA ASP A 141 -15.43 -12.35 -19.74
C ASP A 141 -14.54 -12.41 -18.49
N TRP A 142 -13.45 -13.17 -18.52
CA TRP A 142 -12.53 -13.28 -17.39
C TRP A 142 -11.44 -12.21 -17.42
N THR A 143 -11.38 -11.41 -16.36
CA THR A 143 -10.23 -10.57 -16.09
C THR A 143 -9.21 -11.36 -15.28
N VAL A 144 -7.96 -11.42 -15.75
CA VAL A 144 -6.89 -12.18 -15.11
C VAL A 144 -5.90 -11.24 -14.44
N GLN A 145 -5.54 -11.55 -13.20
CA GLN A 145 -4.45 -10.93 -12.47
C GLN A 145 -3.49 -12.02 -11.99
N THR A 146 -2.20 -11.70 -11.98
CA THR A 146 -1.17 -12.64 -11.53
C THR A 146 -0.29 -12.00 -10.45
N TYR A 147 0.12 -12.80 -9.50
CA TYR A 147 0.93 -12.40 -8.35
C TYR A 147 2.13 -13.31 -8.21
N LEU A 148 3.24 -12.73 -7.78
CA LEU A 148 4.50 -13.39 -7.48
C LEU A 148 4.73 -13.35 -5.98
N THR A 149 5.12 -14.47 -5.39
CA THR A 149 5.41 -14.54 -3.96
C THR A 149 6.51 -15.55 -3.65
N ASN A 150 7.25 -15.35 -2.56
CA ASN A 150 8.14 -16.34 -1.96
C ASN A 150 7.49 -17.07 -0.77
N ASP A 151 6.21 -16.82 -0.51
CA ASP A 151 5.44 -17.61 0.45
C ASP A 151 4.98 -18.91 -0.22
N LEU A 152 5.61 -20.02 0.17
CA LEU A 152 5.38 -21.34 -0.39
C LEU A 152 4.26 -22.12 0.33
N TYR A 153 3.72 -21.58 1.42
CA TYR A 153 2.86 -22.32 2.34
C TYR A 153 1.42 -21.84 2.38
N SER A 154 1.20 -20.53 2.25
CA SER A 154 -0.14 -19.95 2.33
C SER A 154 -1.04 -20.38 1.17
N ASP A 155 -2.36 -20.46 1.41
CA ASP A 155 -3.33 -20.76 0.35
C ASP A 155 -3.30 -19.66 -0.73
N PRO A 156 -3.33 -20.02 -2.01
CA PRO A 156 -3.30 -19.04 -3.10
C PRO A 156 -4.43 -18.01 -3.06
N ASP A 157 -5.61 -18.40 -2.58
CA ASP A 157 -6.75 -17.48 -2.48
C ASP A 157 -6.57 -16.48 -1.35
N ASP A 158 -6.05 -16.92 -0.20
CA ASP A 158 -5.73 -16.04 0.92
C ASP A 158 -4.69 -14.99 0.51
N LEU A 159 -3.65 -15.39 -0.23
CA LEU A 159 -2.65 -14.46 -0.76
C LEU A 159 -3.24 -13.45 -1.75
N ALA A 160 -4.17 -13.90 -2.60
CA ALA A 160 -4.84 -13.01 -3.53
C ALA A 160 -5.73 -11.98 -2.80
N TRP A 161 -6.46 -12.41 -1.78
CA TRP A 161 -7.24 -11.50 -0.92
C TRP A 161 -6.36 -10.54 -0.14
N ASP A 162 -5.22 -11.01 0.34
CA ASP A 162 -4.22 -10.16 1.00
C ASP A 162 -3.68 -9.08 0.05
N TYR A 163 -3.49 -9.40 -1.24
CA TYR A 163 -3.08 -8.40 -2.21
C TYR A 163 -4.18 -7.36 -2.45
N ASP A 164 -5.43 -7.77 -2.52
CA ASP A 164 -6.56 -6.85 -2.71
C ASP A 164 -6.64 -5.83 -1.55
N GLY A 165 -6.23 -6.23 -0.34
CA GLY A 165 -6.06 -5.33 0.81
C GLY A 165 -5.02 -4.21 0.59
N ARG A 166 -4.13 -4.32 -0.40
CA ARG A 166 -3.21 -3.25 -0.84
C ARG A 166 -3.95 -2.01 -1.33
N ALA A 167 -5.14 -2.16 -1.88
CA ALA A 167 -5.95 -1.03 -2.34
C ALA A 167 -6.17 0.04 -1.25
N GLY A 168 -6.04 -0.33 0.03
CA GLY A 168 -6.09 0.61 1.16
C GLY A 168 -4.99 1.68 1.15
N ILE A 169 -3.88 1.50 0.41
CA ILE A 169 -2.82 2.52 0.30
C ILE A 169 -3.21 3.66 -0.64
N GLU A 170 -4.07 3.42 -1.63
CA GLU A 170 -4.44 4.42 -2.63
C GLU A 170 -5.19 5.62 -2.02
N PRO A 171 -6.18 5.43 -1.12
CA PRO A 171 -6.78 6.52 -0.36
C PRO A 171 -5.77 7.28 0.50
N LEU A 172 -4.77 6.60 1.06
CA LEU A 172 -3.72 7.20 1.86
C LEU A 172 -2.79 8.08 1.00
N ILE A 173 -2.37 7.60 -0.17
CA ILE A 173 -1.59 8.39 -1.13
C ILE A 173 -2.40 9.61 -1.62
N ALA A 174 -3.69 9.43 -1.89
CA ALA A 174 -4.58 10.53 -2.25
C ALA A 174 -4.69 11.57 -1.12
N GLU A 175 -4.77 11.13 0.12
CA GLU A 175 -4.76 12.00 1.30
C GLU A 175 -3.43 12.75 1.45
N TRP A 176 -2.29 12.09 1.26
CA TRP A 176 -0.98 12.73 1.27
C TRP A 176 -0.88 13.81 0.17
N LYS A 177 -1.36 13.51 -1.04
CA LYS A 177 -1.36 14.50 -2.14
C LYS A 177 -2.27 15.70 -1.85
N THR A 178 -3.44 15.50 -1.27
CA THR A 178 -4.44 16.56 -1.06
C THR A 178 -4.29 17.28 0.27
N ALA A 179 -4.25 16.58 1.39
CA ALA A 179 -4.20 17.18 2.72
C ALA A 179 -2.79 17.66 3.12
N TRP A 180 -1.75 16.96 2.68
CA TRP A 180 -0.35 17.26 2.98
C TRP A 180 0.39 17.93 1.84
N GLY A 181 -0.20 17.95 0.65
CA GLY A 181 0.36 18.60 -0.54
C GLY A 181 1.71 18.01 -1.00
N ILE A 182 1.90 16.68 -0.83
CA ILE A 182 3.14 16.02 -1.28
C ILE A 182 3.28 15.94 -2.79
N GLY A 183 2.22 16.20 -3.55
CA GLY A 183 2.25 16.29 -5.01
C GLY A 183 2.62 17.67 -5.55
N LYS A 184 2.84 18.67 -4.68
CA LYS A 184 3.16 20.04 -5.08
C LYS A 184 4.32 20.57 -4.23
N PHE A 185 5.43 20.80 -4.90
CA PHE A 185 6.61 21.43 -4.31
C PHE A 185 6.79 22.83 -4.89
N SER A 186 7.08 23.78 -4.03
CA SER A 186 7.18 25.21 -4.40
C SER A 186 8.62 25.68 -4.64
N CYS A 187 9.60 24.80 -4.44
CA CYS A 187 11.00 25.14 -4.56
C CYS A 187 11.60 24.56 -5.85
N SER A 188 12.51 25.29 -6.50
CA SER A 188 13.28 24.81 -7.64
C SER A 188 14.41 23.84 -7.25
N SER A 189 14.83 23.84 -5.99
CA SER A 189 15.86 22.94 -5.48
C SER A 189 15.30 21.55 -5.19
N PHE A 190 15.88 20.53 -5.82
CA PHE A 190 15.50 19.12 -5.58
C PHE A 190 15.73 18.73 -4.12
N ALA A 191 16.86 19.08 -3.53
CA ALA A 191 17.18 18.77 -2.15
C ALA A 191 16.19 19.40 -1.15
N ALA A 192 15.77 20.66 -1.39
CA ALA A 192 14.77 21.32 -0.57
C ALA A 192 13.39 20.66 -0.69
N ASN A 193 13.02 20.20 -1.88
CA ASN A 193 11.78 19.46 -2.09
C ASN A 193 11.81 18.08 -1.43
N ALA A 194 12.97 17.38 -1.49
CA ALA A 194 13.15 16.11 -0.79
C ALA A 194 13.03 16.27 0.74
N ALA A 195 13.68 17.28 1.31
CA ALA A 195 13.55 17.60 2.73
C ALA A 195 12.08 17.94 3.10
N THR A 196 11.40 18.71 2.24
CA THR A 196 9.98 19.06 2.44
C THR A 196 9.08 17.81 2.43
N LEU A 197 9.33 16.84 1.55
CA LEU A 197 8.62 15.56 1.52
C LEU A 197 8.74 14.84 2.85
N ILE A 198 9.97 14.67 3.34
CA ILE A 198 10.23 13.98 4.61
C ILE A 198 9.55 14.68 5.78
N LEU A 199 9.64 16.01 5.86
CA LEU A 199 8.98 16.78 6.93
C LEU A 199 7.45 16.64 6.89
N LYS A 200 6.83 16.63 5.72
CA LYS A 200 5.39 16.42 5.57
C LYS A 200 4.97 15.01 6.02
N LEU A 201 5.73 13.98 5.67
CA LEU A 201 5.43 12.61 6.07
C LEU A 201 5.70 12.38 7.57
N LEU A 202 6.74 12.99 8.13
CA LEU A 202 6.96 13.00 9.59
C LEU A 202 5.79 13.67 10.31
N SER A 203 5.32 14.82 9.81
CA SER A 203 4.16 15.50 10.38
C SER A 203 2.89 14.64 10.31
N HIS A 204 2.69 13.91 9.21
CA HIS A 204 1.61 12.94 9.09
C HIS A 204 1.72 11.87 10.19
N ASN A 205 2.88 11.25 10.35
CA ASN A 205 3.11 10.22 11.37
C ASN A 205 2.83 10.75 12.79
N LEU A 206 3.29 11.95 13.11
CA LEU A 206 3.06 12.58 14.42
C LEU A 206 1.57 12.83 14.67
N VAL A 207 0.85 13.34 13.67
CA VAL A 207 -0.61 13.55 13.79
C VAL A 207 -1.34 12.21 13.97
N ARG A 208 -1.00 11.18 13.19
CA ARG A 208 -1.63 9.85 13.33
C ARG A 208 -1.34 9.23 14.69
N ARG A 209 -0.12 9.36 15.19
CA ARG A 209 0.26 8.90 16.54
C ARG A 209 -0.50 9.66 17.62
N TYR A 210 -0.56 10.99 17.53
CA TYR A 210 -1.33 11.82 18.46
C TYR A 210 -2.81 11.39 18.52
N ILE A 211 -3.43 11.19 17.36
CA ILE A 211 -4.82 10.73 17.27
C ILE A 211 -4.96 9.36 17.96
N ALA A 212 -4.06 8.43 17.66
CA ALA A 212 -4.12 7.09 18.21
C ALA A 212 -4.00 7.06 19.74
N GLU A 213 -3.16 7.91 20.31
CA GLU A 213 -2.87 7.95 21.75
C GLU A 213 -3.82 8.86 22.53
N ARG A 214 -4.18 10.02 21.96
CA ARG A 214 -4.90 11.07 22.68
C ARG A 214 -6.36 11.23 22.32
N VAL A 215 -6.73 10.90 21.08
CA VAL A 215 -8.09 11.09 20.57
C VAL A 215 -8.55 9.87 19.75
N PRO A 216 -8.57 8.66 20.34
CA PRO A 216 -8.80 7.41 19.61
C PRO A 216 -10.15 7.37 18.86
N LYS A 217 -11.13 8.15 19.27
CA LYS A 217 -12.42 8.32 18.58
C LYS A 217 -12.29 8.86 17.15
N LEU A 218 -11.15 9.50 16.82
CA LEU A 218 -10.88 10.06 15.49
C LEU A 218 -9.96 9.16 14.64
N ARG A 219 -9.66 7.94 15.05
CA ARG A 219 -8.71 7.05 14.34
C ARG A 219 -9.03 6.86 12.87
N GLY A 220 -10.26 6.71 12.47
CA GLY A 220 -10.67 6.54 11.08
C GLY A 220 -10.83 7.83 10.27
N TRP A 221 -10.60 8.99 10.89
CA TRP A 221 -10.87 10.27 10.25
C TRP A 221 -9.75 10.66 9.29
N ARG A 222 -10.13 11.28 8.16
CA ARG A 222 -9.18 11.89 7.22
C ARG A 222 -8.48 13.07 7.88
N THR A 223 -7.20 13.27 7.58
CA THR A 223 -6.39 14.37 8.13
C THR A 223 -7.02 15.74 7.92
N SER A 224 -7.69 15.98 6.80
CA SER A 224 -8.39 17.25 6.54
C SER A 224 -9.50 17.54 7.57
N TRP A 225 -10.21 16.51 7.99
CA TRP A 225 -11.23 16.62 9.04
C TRP A 225 -10.62 16.81 10.42
N VAL A 226 -9.56 16.06 10.72
CA VAL A 226 -8.79 16.21 11.96
C VAL A 226 -8.23 17.63 12.07
N ARG A 227 -7.64 18.15 11.00
CA ARG A 227 -7.12 19.51 10.93
C ARG A 227 -8.19 20.55 11.25
N ARG A 228 -9.37 20.45 10.63
CA ARG A 228 -10.49 21.38 10.90
C ARG A 228 -11.02 21.27 12.33
N THR A 229 -10.99 20.09 12.89
CA THR A 229 -11.59 19.81 14.19
C THR A 229 -10.64 20.14 15.36
N ILE A 230 -9.35 19.90 15.18
CA ILE A 230 -8.35 20.05 16.25
C ILE A 230 -7.49 21.32 16.06
N LEU A 231 -6.96 21.54 14.84
CA LEU A 231 -5.95 22.57 14.61
C LEU A 231 -6.57 23.93 14.20
N LEU A 232 -7.69 23.94 13.48
CA LEU A 232 -8.37 25.17 13.04
C LEU A 232 -9.53 25.50 13.99
N VAL A 233 -9.23 25.69 15.27
CA VAL A 233 -10.21 26.09 16.27
C VAL A 233 -10.20 27.61 16.37
N PRO A 234 -11.34 28.30 16.19
CA PRO A 234 -11.43 29.74 16.37
C PRO A 234 -11.14 30.09 17.85
N GLY A 235 -10.23 31.02 18.05
CA GLY A 235 -9.86 31.52 19.36
C GLY A 235 -9.86 33.04 19.40
N ARG A 236 -10.16 33.61 20.55
CA ARG A 236 -10.06 35.05 20.79
C ARG A 236 -8.83 35.33 21.67
N LEU A 237 -8.00 36.26 21.19
CA LEU A 237 -6.88 36.76 21.99
C LEU A 237 -7.44 37.69 23.07
N VAL A 238 -7.15 37.40 24.33
CA VAL A 238 -7.59 38.20 25.49
C VAL A 238 -6.36 38.59 26.29
N ARG A 239 -6.19 39.90 26.49
CA ARG A 239 -5.15 40.43 27.38
C ARG A 239 -5.74 40.67 28.76
N THR A 240 -5.14 40.11 29.79
CA THR A 240 -5.53 40.32 31.16
C THR A 240 -4.26 40.72 31.93
N GLY A 241 -4.16 42.00 32.30
CA GLY A 241 -2.95 42.55 32.90
C GLY A 241 -1.71 42.40 31.98
N ARG A 242 -0.69 41.71 32.46
CA ARG A 242 0.55 41.41 31.72
C ARG A 242 0.51 40.12 30.93
N SER A 243 -0.55 39.35 31.05
CA SER A 243 -0.67 38.03 30.43
C SER A 243 -1.54 38.08 29.16
N LEU A 244 -1.16 37.31 28.15
CA LEU A 244 -1.90 37.13 26.93
C LEU A 244 -2.46 35.70 26.90
N TRP A 245 -3.76 35.58 26.74
CA TRP A 245 -4.49 34.34 26.76
C TRP A 245 -5.19 34.11 25.41
N ILE A 246 -5.22 32.83 24.96
CA ILE A 246 -6.06 32.44 23.82
C ILE A 246 -7.31 31.75 24.42
N ARG A 247 -8.45 32.42 24.36
CA ARG A 247 -9.72 31.82 24.72
C ARG A 247 -10.31 31.10 23.53
N MET A 248 -10.32 29.77 23.58
CA MET A 248 -10.90 28.92 22.53
C MET A 248 -12.36 28.58 22.88
N GLN A 249 -13.20 28.38 21.84
CA GLN A 249 -14.55 27.88 22.05
C GLN A 249 -14.51 26.42 22.53
N PRO A 250 -15.18 26.06 23.63
CA PRO A 250 -15.28 24.67 24.04
C PRO A 250 -16.02 23.87 22.97
N ARG A 251 -15.44 22.74 22.59
CA ARG A 251 -16.08 21.77 21.68
C ARG A 251 -16.53 20.56 22.51
N PRO A 252 -17.82 20.41 22.81
CA PRO A 252 -18.33 19.31 23.64
C PRO A 252 -18.07 17.92 23.10
N ALA A 253 -17.90 17.79 21.77
CA ALA A 253 -17.62 16.51 21.11
C ALA A 253 -16.18 16.00 21.28
N LEU A 254 -15.27 16.84 21.66
CA LEU A 254 -13.88 16.54 21.92
C LEU A 254 -13.56 16.94 23.36
N GLN A 255 -13.80 16.04 24.29
CA GLN A 255 -13.13 16.11 25.59
C GLN A 255 -11.63 15.85 25.35
N LEU A 256 -10.94 16.90 24.88
CA LEU A 256 -9.48 16.87 24.85
C LEU A 256 -9.03 16.81 26.32
N PRO A 257 -8.11 15.91 26.69
CA PRO A 257 -7.49 15.97 28.01
C PRO A 257 -6.92 17.37 28.18
N GLN A 258 -7.18 17.97 29.34
CA GLN A 258 -6.57 19.25 29.70
C GLN A 258 -5.06 19.02 29.67
N LEU A 259 -4.37 19.81 28.87
CA LEU A 259 -2.92 19.89 28.93
C LEU A 259 -2.59 20.61 30.23
N GLU A 260 -2.15 19.84 31.25
CA GLU A 260 -1.49 20.36 32.44
C GLU A 260 -0.12 20.91 32.10
#